data_ea813f16c8baca6d2b787dce54fe708c
#
_entry.id   ea813f16c8baca6d2b787dce54fe708c
#
_cell.length_a   1.000
_cell.length_b   1.000
_cell.length_c   1.000
_cell.angle_alpha   90.00
_cell.angle_beta   90.00
_cell.angle_gamma   90.00
#
_symmetry.space_group_name_H-M   'P 1'
#
loop_
_entity.id
_entity.type
_entity.pdbx_description
1 polymer ?
#
loop_
_entity_poly.entity_id
_entity_poly.type
_entity_poly.pdbx_seq_one_letter_code
_entity_poly.pdbx_strand_id
1 'polypeptide(L)'
;KPSHKVLYLGAASGTTASHVSDIVGEEGHVYCIEFAARSIRELVDNVCTHRFNMSPILADARTPEQYASLLGKVEDVYCDVAQPQQAKILADNADRFLKSAGWIMLAVKAQSIDVTKEPSEVYKNEIRTLKSRSFRIEEVMHLEPYEKAHAMIVAQMTQ
;
A
#
# COMPACT_ATOMS: atom_id res chain seq x y z
N LYS A 1 1.27 -7.68 10.89
CA LYS A 1 1.40 -8.41 12.19
C LYS A 1 2.02 -7.47 13.23
N PRO A 2 1.87 -7.73 14.54
CA PRO A 2 2.60 -6.97 15.56
C PRO A 2 4.10 -6.88 15.27
N SER A 3 4.72 -5.77 15.63
CA SER A 3 6.14 -5.43 15.45
C SER A 3 6.63 -5.33 13.99
N HIS A 4 5.77 -5.48 12.99
CA HIS A 4 6.14 -5.30 11.59
C HIS A 4 6.37 -3.83 11.25
N LYS A 5 7.32 -3.56 10.37
CA LYS A 5 7.45 -2.30 9.64
C LYS A 5 6.66 -2.39 8.36
N VAL A 6 5.82 -1.41 8.11
CA VAL A 6 4.92 -1.36 6.95
C VAL A 6 5.22 -0.11 6.14
N LEU A 7 5.39 -0.27 4.83
CA LEU A 7 5.38 0.83 3.88
C LEU A 7 3.96 1.00 3.35
N TYR A 8 3.33 2.10 3.67
CA TYR A 8 1.96 2.43 3.27
C TYR A 8 1.98 3.44 2.12
N LEU A 9 1.56 3.04 0.94
CA LEU A 9 1.51 3.86 -0.27
C LEU A 9 0.11 4.42 -0.46
N GLY A 10 -0.02 5.75 -0.50
CA GLY A 10 -1.29 6.45 -0.63
C GLY A 10 -2.03 6.58 0.70
N ALA A 11 -1.36 7.12 1.72
CA ALA A 11 -1.91 7.19 3.08
C ALA A 11 -3.08 8.17 3.22
N ALA A 12 -3.27 9.10 2.29
CA ALA A 12 -4.27 10.16 2.33
C ALA A 12 -4.26 10.89 3.69
N SER A 13 -5.42 11.09 4.32
CA SER A 13 -5.53 11.71 5.66
C SER A 13 -5.27 10.74 6.82
N GLY A 14 -4.97 9.45 6.53
CA GLY A 14 -4.47 8.49 7.49
C GLY A 14 -5.50 7.57 8.15
N THR A 15 -6.76 7.57 7.72
CA THR A 15 -7.82 6.74 8.34
C THR A 15 -7.42 5.26 8.34
N THR A 16 -7.14 4.67 7.18
CA THR A 16 -6.74 3.26 7.11
C THR A 16 -5.34 3.04 7.68
N ALA A 17 -4.39 3.96 7.43
CA ALA A 17 -3.03 3.87 7.96
C ALA A 17 -3.00 3.86 9.51
N SER A 18 -3.94 4.56 10.18
CA SER A 18 -4.05 4.53 11.64
C SER A 18 -4.43 3.14 12.18
N HIS A 19 -5.31 2.42 11.48
CA HIS A 19 -5.63 1.04 11.84
C HIS A 19 -4.43 0.10 11.64
N VAL A 20 -3.63 0.32 10.59
CA VAL A 20 -2.37 -0.44 10.41
C VAL A 20 -1.40 -0.16 11.57
N SER A 21 -1.29 1.10 12.00
CA SER A 21 -0.51 1.50 13.17
C SER A 21 -0.95 0.77 14.45
N ASP A 22 -2.26 0.64 14.68
CA ASP A 22 -2.80 -0.12 15.83
C ASP A 22 -2.46 -1.61 15.73
N ILE A 23 -2.51 -2.20 14.53
CA ILE A 23 -2.20 -3.62 14.31
C ILE A 23 -0.71 -3.94 14.53
N VAL A 24 0.20 -3.07 14.08
CA VAL A 24 1.63 -3.31 14.26
C VAL A 24 2.11 -2.99 15.66
N GLY A 25 1.39 -2.13 16.39
CA GLY A 25 1.69 -1.78 17.77
C GLY A 25 2.92 -0.90 17.94
N GLU A 26 3.31 -0.68 19.19
CA GLU A 26 4.38 0.27 19.56
C GLU A 26 5.76 -0.13 19.03
N GLU A 27 6.04 -1.44 18.91
CA GLU A 27 7.30 -1.96 18.39
C GLU A 27 7.33 -2.05 16.86
N GLY A 28 6.19 -1.89 16.19
CA GLY A 28 6.06 -1.79 14.75
C GLY A 28 6.21 -0.35 14.26
N HIS A 29 6.18 -0.16 12.94
CA HIS A 29 6.24 1.18 12.36
C HIS A 29 5.52 1.27 11.02
N VAL A 30 4.85 2.38 10.73
CA VAL A 30 4.17 2.64 9.46
C VAL A 30 4.78 3.86 8.79
N TYR A 31 5.45 3.64 7.67
CA TYR A 31 5.95 4.71 6.79
C TYR A 31 4.85 5.09 5.80
N CYS A 32 4.31 6.29 5.91
CA CYS A 32 3.15 6.76 5.17
C CYS A 32 3.56 7.65 4.00
N ILE A 33 3.53 7.12 2.78
CA ILE A 33 3.80 7.90 1.57
C ILE A 33 2.51 8.55 1.08
N GLU A 34 2.54 9.87 0.94
CA GLU A 34 1.43 10.66 0.39
C GLU A 34 1.98 11.83 -0.42
N PHE A 35 1.50 12.03 -1.65
CA PHE A 35 2.00 13.09 -2.52
C PHE A 35 1.21 14.40 -2.41
N ALA A 36 -0.03 14.36 -1.92
CA ALA A 36 -0.89 15.54 -1.80
C ALA A 36 -0.56 16.31 -0.51
N ALA A 37 -0.02 17.51 -0.65
CA ALA A 37 0.38 18.36 0.48
C ALA A 37 -0.77 18.67 1.45
N ARG A 38 -2.01 18.73 0.98
CA ARG A 38 -3.18 18.90 1.83
C ARG A 38 -3.44 17.65 2.68
N SER A 39 -3.48 16.49 2.03
CA SER A 39 -3.76 15.21 2.72
C SER A 39 -2.70 14.87 3.76
N ILE A 40 -1.42 15.10 3.44
CA ILE A 40 -0.35 14.82 4.41
C ILE A 40 -0.39 15.76 5.61
N ARG A 41 -0.85 17.01 5.46
CA ARG A 41 -1.07 17.90 6.62
C ARG A 41 -2.17 17.34 7.52
N GLU A 42 -3.30 16.91 6.95
CA GLU A 42 -4.38 16.28 7.70
C GLU A 42 -3.90 15.00 8.40
N LEU A 43 -3.08 14.18 7.72
CA LEU A 43 -2.43 12.99 8.32
C LEU A 43 -1.55 13.35 9.52
N VAL A 44 -0.71 14.38 9.39
CA VAL A 44 0.16 14.83 10.49
C VAL A 44 -0.67 15.33 11.65
N ASP A 45 -1.58 16.28 11.41
CA ASP A 45 -2.30 16.99 12.46
C ASP A 45 -3.28 16.09 13.21
N ASN A 46 -3.97 15.18 12.50
CA ASN A 46 -5.05 14.39 13.08
C ASN A 46 -4.62 12.97 13.53
N VAL A 47 -3.50 12.46 13.02
CA VAL A 47 -3.10 11.06 13.25
C VAL A 47 -1.68 10.96 13.81
N CYS A 48 -0.66 11.43 13.08
CA CYS A 48 0.74 11.19 13.44
C CYS A 48 1.15 11.91 14.74
N THR A 49 0.56 13.06 15.07
CA THR A 49 0.80 13.76 16.34
C THR A 49 0.45 12.93 17.58
N HIS A 50 -0.39 11.92 17.42
CA HIS A 50 -0.86 11.04 18.50
C HIS A 50 -0.30 9.62 18.39
N ARG A 51 0.60 9.33 17.41
CA ARG A 51 1.10 7.98 17.10
C ARG A 51 2.60 8.01 16.83
N PHE A 52 3.41 7.55 17.79
CA PHE A 52 4.88 7.54 17.68
C PHE A 52 5.41 6.52 16.66
N ASN A 53 4.58 5.55 16.27
CA ASN A 53 4.92 4.50 15.32
C ASN A 53 4.50 4.81 13.88
N MET A 54 4.29 6.08 13.54
CA MET A 54 3.96 6.52 12.18
C MET A 54 4.90 7.65 11.71
N SER A 55 5.39 7.52 10.48
CA SER A 55 6.22 8.55 9.82
C SER A 55 5.55 9.01 8.52
N PRO A 56 5.04 10.25 8.47
CA PRO A 56 4.52 10.83 7.23
C PRO A 56 5.66 11.25 6.32
N ILE A 57 5.58 10.92 5.04
CA ILE A 57 6.57 11.26 4.01
C ILE A 57 5.84 11.86 2.81
N LEU A 58 6.09 13.15 2.54
CA LEU A 58 5.57 13.84 1.36
C LEU A 58 6.38 13.41 0.13
N ALA A 59 5.88 12.46 -0.62
CA ALA A 59 6.54 11.93 -1.81
C ALA A 59 5.53 11.24 -2.75
N ASP A 60 5.94 11.04 -4.00
CA ASP A 60 5.17 10.29 -4.98
C ASP A 60 5.57 8.80 -4.95
N ALA A 61 4.62 7.92 -4.71
CA ALA A 61 4.84 6.47 -4.68
C ALA A 61 5.36 5.90 -6.02
N ARG A 62 5.21 6.64 -7.13
CA ARG A 62 5.75 6.28 -8.45
C ARG A 62 7.27 6.45 -8.54
N THR A 63 7.88 7.15 -7.60
CA THR A 63 9.32 7.49 -7.59
C THR A 63 9.97 7.06 -6.27
N PRO A 64 10.06 5.75 -5.98
CA PRO A 64 10.55 5.22 -4.70
C PRO A 64 11.99 5.65 -4.36
N GLU A 65 12.78 6.06 -5.34
CA GLU A 65 14.12 6.60 -5.15
C GLU A 65 14.15 7.90 -4.35
N GLN A 66 13.08 8.70 -4.39
CA GLN A 66 13.01 10.00 -3.70
C GLN A 66 13.01 9.86 -2.18
N TYR A 67 12.53 8.74 -1.65
CA TYR A 67 12.48 8.48 -0.21
C TYR A 67 13.29 7.26 0.24
N ALA A 68 14.14 6.75 -0.63
CA ALA A 68 14.93 5.55 -0.35
C ALA A 68 15.89 5.68 0.84
N SER A 69 16.34 6.90 1.14
CA SER A 69 17.22 7.18 2.28
C SER A 69 16.47 7.32 3.61
N LEU A 70 15.13 7.43 3.58
CA LEU A 70 14.31 7.69 4.76
C LEU A 70 13.85 6.44 5.49
N LEU A 71 13.90 5.28 4.83
CA LEU A 71 13.47 4.01 5.42
C LEU A 71 14.35 2.85 4.94
N GLY A 72 14.44 1.81 5.76
CA GLY A 72 15.12 0.55 5.41
C GLY A 72 14.14 -0.49 4.84
N LYS A 73 14.52 -1.77 4.93
CA LYS A 73 13.66 -2.88 4.54
C LYS A 73 12.48 -3.02 5.51
N VAL A 74 11.32 -3.36 4.93
CA VAL A 74 10.05 -3.54 5.64
C VAL A 74 9.52 -4.97 5.47
N GLU A 75 8.69 -5.43 6.39
CA GLU A 75 8.03 -6.73 6.33
C GLU A 75 6.84 -6.73 5.36
N ASP A 76 6.11 -5.61 5.30
CA ASP A 76 4.88 -5.52 4.51
C ASP A 76 4.86 -4.22 3.69
N VAL A 77 4.25 -4.30 2.49
CA VAL A 77 3.90 -3.11 1.69
C VAL A 77 2.40 -3.11 1.46
N TYR A 78 1.74 -2.03 1.87
CA TYR A 78 0.32 -1.79 1.64
C TYR A 78 0.14 -0.70 0.59
N CYS A 79 -0.66 -0.93 -0.44
CA CYS A 79 -0.89 0.03 -1.52
C CYS A 79 -2.37 0.35 -1.67
N ASP A 80 -2.69 1.63 -1.51
CA ASP A 80 -4.04 2.20 -1.64
C ASP A 80 -4.04 3.46 -2.53
N VAL A 81 -3.20 3.46 -3.57
CA VAL A 81 -3.10 4.59 -4.50
C VAL A 81 -4.20 4.53 -5.56
N ALA A 82 -4.85 5.65 -5.84
CA ALA A 82 -5.85 5.76 -6.90
C ALA A 82 -5.18 6.10 -8.25
N GLN A 83 -4.42 5.18 -8.81
CA GLN A 83 -3.63 5.35 -10.04
C GLN A 83 -3.84 4.19 -11.01
N PRO A 84 -3.76 4.42 -12.34
CA PRO A 84 -3.97 3.35 -13.34
C PRO A 84 -3.00 2.17 -13.26
N GLN A 85 -1.82 2.34 -12.65
CA GLN A 85 -0.76 1.32 -12.59
C GLN A 85 -0.50 0.86 -11.15
N GLN A 86 -1.55 0.60 -10.39
CA GLN A 86 -1.45 0.28 -8.95
C GLN A 86 -0.49 -0.89 -8.66
N ALA A 87 -0.65 -2.03 -9.34
CA ALA A 87 0.22 -3.20 -9.12
C ALA A 87 1.68 -2.94 -9.51
N LYS A 88 1.92 -2.15 -10.56
CA LYS A 88 3.29 -1.75 -10.93
C LYS A 88 3.92 -0.86 -9.86
N ILE A 89 3.21 0.15 -9.40
CA ILE A 89 3.68 1.05 -8.33
C ILE A 89 4.03 0.25 -7.07
N LEU A 90 3.14 -0.66 -6.67
CA LEU A 90 3.38 -1.54 -5.53
C LEU A 90 4.64 -2.39 -5.73
N ALA A 91 4.77 -3.06 -6.89
CA ALA A 91 5.88 -3.94 -7.18
C ALA A 91 7.23 -3.19 -7.22
N ASP A 92 7.28 -1.98 -7.82
CA ASP A 92 8.50 -1.16 -7.86
C ASP A 92 8.95 -0.75 -6.44
N ASN A 93 8.01 -0.46 -5.55
CA ASN A 93 8.31 -0.20 -4.14
C ASN A 93 8.74 -1.47 -3.40
N ALA A 94 8.06 -2.59 -3.64
CA ALA A 94 8.39 -3.86 -3.01
C ALA A 94 9.79 -4.36 -3.39
N ASP A 95 10.18 -4.28 -4.65
CA ASP A 95 11.55 -4.64 -5.09
C ASP A 95 12.62 -3.87 -4.31
N ARG A 96 12.33 -2.62 -3.96
CA ARG A 96 13.29 -1.76 -3.26
C ARG A 96 13.27 -1.95 -1.75
N PHE A 97 12.10 -2.08 -1.15
CA PHE A 97 11.93 -1.98 0.30
C PHE A 97 11.49 -3.27 0.98
N LEU A 98 10.84 -4.20 0.26
CA LEU A 98 10.32 -5.42 0.88
C LEU A 98 11.46 -6.38 1.25
N LYS A 99 11.34 -7.04 2.39
CA LYS A 99 12.21 -8.16 2.78
C LYS A 99 11.86 -9.40 1.95
N SER A 100 12.82 -10.33 1.84
CA SER A 100 12.55 -11.67 1.29
C SER A 100 11.38 -12.32 2.02
N ALA A 101 10.50 -12.98 1.27
CA ALA A 101 9.27 -13.58 1.76
C ALA A 101 8.31 -12.60 2.47
N GLY A 102 8.49 -11.29 2.26
CA GLY A 102 7.60 -10.25 2.76
C GLY A 102 6.23 -10.26 2.07
N TRP A 103 5.28 -9.56 2.63
CA TRP A 103 3.90 -9.55 2.18
C TRP A 103 3.52 -8.24 1.51
N ILE A 104 2.62 -8.33 0.55
CA ILE A 104 1.98 -7.16 -0.05
C ILE A 104 0.47 -7.24 0.07
N MET A 105 -0.14 -6.07 0.22
CA MET A 105 -1.59 -5.88 0.19
C MET A 105 -1.90 -4.77 -0.79
N LEU A 106 -2.70 -5.07 -1.81
CA LEU A 106 -3.12 -4.12 -2.84
C LEU A 106 -4.63 -3.92 -2.77
N ALA A 107 -5.06 -2.72 -2.41
CA ALA A 107 -6.44 -2.27 -2.53
C ALA A 107 -6.72 -1.84 -3.98
N VAL A 108 -7.24 -2.74 -4.79
CA VAL A 108 -7.54 -2.46 -6.21
C VAL A 108 -8.83 -1.66 -6.31
N LYS A 109 -8.73 -0.46 -6.89
CA LYS A 109 -9.87 0.43 -7.19
C LYS A 109 -10.11 0.37 -8.70
N ALA A 110 -10.97 -0.55 -9.15
CA ALA A 110 -11.14 -0.83 -10.58
C ALA A 110 -11.48 0.43 -11.40
N GLN A 111 -12.35 1.30 -10.88
CA GLN A 111 -12.73 2.56 -11.54
C GLN A 111 -11.59 3.59 -11.64
N SER A 112 -10.59 3.52 -10.76
CA SER A 112 -9.41 4.39 -10.84
C SER A 112 -8.37 3.89 -11.86
N ILE A 113 -8.47 2.62 -12.25
CA ILE A 113 -7.57 2.00 -13.22
C ILE A 113 -8.15 2.13 -14.63
N ASP A 114 -9.38 1.66 -14.84
CA ASP A 114 -10.03 1.70 -16.16
C ASP A 114 -11.55 1.66 -15.99
N VAL A 115 -12.21 2.78 -16.23
CA VAL A 115 -13.69 2.90 -16.14
C VAL A 115 -14.43 2.18 -17.28
N THR A 116 -13.73 1.78 -18.34
CA THR A 116 -14.31 1.13 -19.51
C THR A 116 -14.38 -0.39 -19.39
N LYS A 117 -13.65 -0.95 -18.42
CA LYS A 117 -13.56 -2.39 -18.19
C LYS A 117 -14.43 -2.85 -17.03
N GLU A 118 -14.86 -4.10 -17.12
CA GLU A 118 -15.49 -4.77 -15.99
C GLU A 118 -14.48 -4.92 -14.83
N PRO A 119 -14.88 -4.68 -13.56
CA PRO A 119 -13.99 -4.78 -12.42
C PRO A 119 -13.21 -6.09 -12.34
N SER A 120 -13.86 -7.22 -12.68
CA SER A 120 -13.22 -8.54 -12.68
C SER A 120 -12.06 -8.67 -13.68
N GLU A 121 -12.13 -7.95 -14.81
CA GLU A 121 -11.04 -7.92 -15.79
C GLU A 121 -9.88 -7.08 -15.27
N VAL A 122 -10.17 -5.95 -14.62
CA VAL A 122 -9.16 -5.11 -13.98
C VAL A 122 -8.40 -5.92 -12.93
N TYR A 123 -9.10 -6.61 -12.02
CA TYR A 123 -8.47 -7.44 -10.99
C TYR A 123 -7.56 -8.52 -11.59
N LYS A 124 -7.99 -9.20 -12.65
CA LYS A 124 -7.16 -10.21 -13.34
C LYS A 124 -5.89 -9.62 -13.93
N ASN A 125 -5.94 -8.40 -14.45
CA ASN A 125 -4.77 -7.72 -15.00
C ASN A 125 -3.77 -7.32 -13.90
N GLU A 126 -4.26 -6.78 -12.79
CA GLU A 126 -3.40 -6.45 -11.64
C GLU A 126 -2.75 -7.71 -11.05
N ILE A 127 -3.50 -8.81 -10.90
CA ILE A 127 -2.96 -10.12 -10.48
C ILE A 127 -1.88 -10.62 -11.44
N ARG A 128 -2.10 -10.48 -12.76
CA ARG A 128 -1.10 -10.89 -13.76
C ARG A 128 0.18 -10.07 -13.63
N THR A 129 0.07 -8.77 -13.40
CA THR A 129 1.20 -7.88 -13.15
C THR A 129 1.99 -8.33 -11.91
N LEU A 130 1.32 -8.58 -10.78
CA LEU A 130 1.98 -9.06 -9.57
C LEU A 130 2.68 -10.40 -9.77
N LYS A 131 2.02 -11.37 -10.43
CA LYS A 131 2.62 -12.68 -10.73
C LYS A 131 3.87 -12.56 -11.59
N SER A 132 3.90 -11.64 -12.58
CA SER A 132 5.08 -11.39 -13.42
C SER A 132 6.26 -10.76 -12.65
N ARG A 133 6.01 -10.24 -11.45
CA ARG A 133 7.00 -9.62 -10.55
C ARG A 133 7.31 -10.51 -9.32
N SER A 134 7.19 -11.83 -9.48
CA SER A 134 7.54 -12.83 -8.45
C SER A 134 6.69 -12.75 -7.17
N PHE A 135 5.43 -12.37 -7.28
CA PHE A 135 4.47 -12.45 -6.18
C PHE A 135 3.55 -13.68 -6.35
N ARG A 136 3.45 -14.48 -5.31
CA ARG A 136 2.45 -15.54 -5.19
C ARG A 136 1.19 -14.97 -4.56
N ILE A 137 0.08 -15.03 -5.28
CA ILE A 137 -1.22 -14.57 -4.77
C ILE A 137 -1.72 -15.57 -3.75
N GLU A 138 -1.97 -15.11 -2.54
CA GLU A 138 -2.49 -15.94 -1.44
C GLU A 138 -4.00 -15.78 -1.30
N GLU A 139 -4.51 -14.55 -1.46
CA GLU A 139 -5.93 -14.28 -1.30
C GLU A 139 -6.39 -13.13 -2.20
N VAL A 140 -7.63 -13.20 -2.65
CA VAL A 140 -8.33 -12.11 -3.33
C VAL A 140 -9.71 -11.97 -2.71
N MET A 141 -9.95 -10.86 -2.02
CA MET A 141 -11.21 -10.55 -1.35
C MET A 141 -11.94 -9.45 -2.11
N HIS A 142 -13.18 -9.73 -2.53
CA HIS A 142 -14.06 -8.68 -3.04
C HIS A 142 -14.67 -7.91 -1.87
N LEU A 143 -14.67 -6.58 -1.97
CA LEU A 143 -15.09 -5.72 -0.86
C LEU A 143 -16.58 -5.32 -0.93
N GLU A 144 -17.34 -5.82 -1.93
CA GLU A 144 -18.79 -5.67 -1.94
C GLU A 144 -19.41 -6.43 -0.74
N PRO A 145 -20.49 -5.90 -0.16
CA PRO A 145 -21.25 -4.70 -0.54
C PRO A 145 -20.72 -3.39 0.05
N TYR A 146 -19.61 -3.41 0.81
CA TYR A 146 -19.08 -2.24 1.54
C TYR A 146 -18.42 -1.23 0.60
N GLU A 147 -17.62 -1.73 -0.36
CA GLU A 147 -16.90 -0.93 -1.36
C GLU A 147 -17.15 -1.51 -2.75
N LYS A 148 -17.90 -0.76 -3.59
CA LYS A 148 -18.22 -1.19 -4.96
C LYS A 148 -16.98 -1.13 -5.85
N ALA A 149 -16.80 -2.16 -6.68
CA ALA A 149 -15.69 -2.27 -7.63
C ALA A 149 -14.30 -2.19 -6.97
N HIS A 150 -14.19 -2.68 -5.72
CA HIS A 150 -12.95 -2.80 -4.99
C HIS A 150 -12.63 -4.25 -4.66
N ALA A 151 -11.35 -4.58 -4.68
CA ALA A 151 -10.85 -5.87 -4.21
C ALA A 151 -9.54 -5.69 -3.45
N MET A 152 -9.34 -6.50 -2.41
CA MET A 152 -8.06 -6.61 -1.72
C MET A 152 -7.32 -7.83 -2.24
N ILE A 153 -6.12 -7.63 -2.76
CA ILE A 153 -5.21 -8.71 -3.17
C ILE A 153 -4.11 -8.81 -2.13
N VAL A 154 -3.97 -10.00 -1.54
CA VAL A 154 -2.88 -10.34 -0.62
C VAL A 154 -1.93 -11.29 -1.34
N ALA A 155 -0.64 -10.98 -1.32
CA ALA A 155 0.36 -11.81 -1.95
C ALA A 155 1.68 -11.80 -1.17
N GLN A 156 2.50 -12.79 -1.41
CA GLN A 156 3.82 -12.95 -0.79
C GLN A 156 4.92 -12.94 -1.86
N MET A 157 6.02 -12.27 -1.57
CA MET A 157 7.22 -12.33 -2.41
C MET A 157 7.83 -13.74 -2.36
N THR A 158 8.13 -14.32 -3.54
CA THR A 158 8.58 -15.71 -3.65
C THR A 158 10.09 -15.89 -3.52
N GLN A 159 10.86 -14.78 -3.42
CA GLN A 159 12.32 -14.82 -3.26
C GLN A 159 12.79 -13.85 -2.18
#